data_08791f428f5c5b1ac463f73b3af2c659
#
_entry.id   08791f428f5c5b1ac463f73b3af2c659
#
_cell.length_a   1.000
_cell.length_b   1.000
_cell.length_c   1.000
_cell.angle_alpha   90.00
_cell.angle_beta   90.00
_cell.angle_gamma   90.00
#
_symmetry.space_group_name_H-M   'P 1'
#
loop_
_entity.id
_entity.type
_entity.pdbx_description
1 polymer ?
#
loop_
_entity_poly.entity_id
_entity_poly.type
_entity_poly.pdbx_seq_one_letter_code
_entity_poly.pdbx_strand_id
1 'polypeptide(L)'
;MIQVQRFNKVLKLAVILGDLVILNVLFISFNSIWNELFGERACSGTLPQILTLFSVCYFACTISGGVIQHRRGARADQIVFRVLRNVFYFSFLSTGLMVLSELEIYSKRFFIYYFILLILCITVYRLLFRFCIQLYRSHGGNFRTVLYLGSTENIAELYHEMTSDATTGYRVLGYFDTTPNAKFPASCTYLGKPEQAIDYLAQHKVNQLYCCLPSALSEQIVPVINYCENNLIHFYSVPNVRNYLRHRMHFEMIGSVPVLSIRKEPLGKIENRLIKRIFDVIFSLLFLCTLFPIIFLIVGVTIKITSSGPIFFRQKRNGLNNKEFWCYKFRSMKVNKESDTLQATLNDPRKTKFGDFMRRTNIDELPQFINVLLGDMSIVGPRPHMLKHTEEYSKIINKYMVRHFIKPGITGWAQVTGFRGETRELEDMEGRVKADIWYMEHWSFLLDLYIMYKTVVNVLRKDKQAY
;
A
#
# COMPACT_ATOMS: atom_id res chain seq x y z
N MET A 1 -3.52 -2.92 12.66
CA MET A 1 -2.73 -2.89 11.42
C MET A 1 -2.82 -1.59 10.64
N ILE A 2 -4.01 -1.02 10.43
CA ILE A 2 -4.24 0.30 9.76
C ILE A 2 -3.41 1.41 10.41
N GLN A 3 -3.34 1.44 11.73
CA GLN A 3 -2.62 2.46 12.49
C GLN A 3 -1.10 2.44 12.24
N VAL A 4 -0.49 1.26 12.14
CA VAL A 4 0.96 1.11 11.91
C VAL A 4 1.38 1.47 10.48
N GLN A 5 0.59 1.08 9.49
CA GLN A 5 0.85 1.48 8.09
C GLN A 5 0.63 2.98 7.88
N ARG A 6 -0.39 3.55 8.54
CA ARG A 6 -0.67 4.98 8.53
C ARG A 6 0.47 5.75 9.18
N PHE A 7 1.00 5.26 10.31
CA PHE A 7 2.13 5.86 11.01
C PHE A 7 3.40 5.90 10.14
N ASN A 8 3.76 4.80 9.48
CA ASN A 8 4.94 4.78 8.59
C ASN A 8 4.81 5.74 7.39
N LYS A 9 3.59 5.95 6.87
CA LYS A 9 3.34 6.95 5.82
C LYS A 9 3.51 8.36 6.35
N VAL A 10 2.94 8.64 7.52
CA VAL A 10 3.06 9.94 8.18
C VAL A 10 4.53 10.24 8.48
N LEU A 11 5.29 9.28 8.98
CA LEU A 11 6.73 9.43 9.21
C LEU A 11 7.49 9.78 7.92
N LYS A 12 7.22 9.04 6.82
CA LYS A 12 7.88 9.34 5.54
C LYS A 12 7.52 10.73 5.06
N LEU A 13 6.25 11.11 5.14
CA LEU A 13 5.78 12.43 4.74
C LEU A 13 6.42 13.53 5.60
N ALA A 14 6.46 13.35 6.92
CA ALA A 14 7.09 14.29 7.84
C ALA A 14 8.58 14.51 7.52
N VAL A 15 9.32 13.44 7.21
CA VAL A 15 10.73 13.55 6.79
C VAL A 15 10.86 14.34 5.49
N ILE A 16 10.01 14.05 4.49
CA ILE A 16 10.08 14.74 3.18
C ILE A 16 9.71 16.23 3.36
N LEU A 17 8.67 16.53 4.12
CA LEU A 17 8.26 17.91 4.39
C LEU A 17 9.34 18.67 5.15
N GLY A 18 9.95 18.05 6.15
CA GLY A 18 11.06 18.67 6.89
C GLY A 18 12.28 18.91 6.00
N ASP A 19 12.62 17.97 5.13
CA ASP A 19 13.70 18.17 4.15
C ASP A 19 13.39 19.35 3.21
N LEU A 20 12.15 19.48 2.70
CA LEU A 20 11.73 20.57 1.83
C LEU A 20 11.76 21.93 2.56
N VAL A 21 11.34 21.95 3.82
CA VAL A 21 11.45 23.19 4.64
C VAL A 21 12.92 23.58 4.82
N ILE A 22 13.77 22.64 5.19
CA ILE A 22 15.21 22.89 5.35
C ILE A 22 15.83 23.40 4.05
N LEU A 23 15.54 22.75 2.92
CA LEU A 23 16.04 23.13 1.61
C LEU A 23 15.69 24.59 1.27
N ASN A 24 14.41 24.97 1.44
CA ASN A 24 13.94 26.30 1.08
C ASN A 24 14.42 27.37 2.07
N VAL A 25 14.32 27.12 3.38
CA VAL A 25 14.77 28.06 4.41
C VAL A 25 16.29 28.27 4.31
N LEU A 26 17.04 27.19 4.11
CA LEU A 26 18.48 27.27 3.95
C LEU A 26 18.87 28.08 2.71
N PHE A 27 18.17 27.88 1.58
CA PHE A 27 18.43 28.64 0.36
C PHE A 27 18.17 30.14 0.58
N ILE A 28 17.04 30.50 1.17
CA ILE A 28 16.68 31.89 1.43
C ILE A 28 17.71 32.54 2.35
N SER A 29 18.00 31.92 3.49
CA SER A 29 18.93 32.44 4.49
C SER A 29 20.35 32.56 3.93
N PHE A 30 20.82 31.51 3.24
CA PHE A 30 22.17 31.51 2.69
C PHE A 30 22.32 32.49 1.52
N ASN A 31 21.31 32.68 0.68
CA ASN A 31 21.32 33.66 -0.40
C ASN A 31 21.32 35.08 0.15
N SER A 32 20.60 35.36 1.25
CA SER A 32 20.62 36.67 1.92
C SER A 32 22.01 36.99 2.48
N ILE A 33 22.59 36.06 3.24
CA ILE A 33 23.93 36.20 3.82
C ILE A 33 25.00 36.36 2.72
N TRP A 34 24.89 35.55 1.65
CA TRP A 34 25.86 35.63 0.54
C TRP A 34 25.83 36.98 -0.16
N ASN A 35 24.62 37.48 -0.43
CA ASN A 35 24.45 38.80 -1.04
C ASN A 35 24.99 39.95 -0.14
N GLU A 36 24.79 39.80 1.17
CA GLU A 36 25.31 40.79 2.14
C GLU A 36 26.85 40.77 2.24
N LEU A 37 27.46 39.58 2.20
CA LEU A 37 28.91 39.41 2.34
C LEU A 37 29.69 39.72 1.06
N PHE A 38 29.15 39.31 -0.10
CA PHE A 38 29.88 39.35 -1.36
C PHE A 38 29.27 40.27 -2.42
N GLY A 39 28.08 40.83 -2.17
CA GLY A 39 27.39 41.68 -3.12
C GLY A 39 26.95 40.98 -4.41
N GLU A 40 27.04 39.67 -4.45
CA GLU A 40 26.74 38.84 -5.63
C GLU A 40 25.39 38.12 -5.47
N ARG A 41 24.58 38.14 -6.54
CA ARG A 41 23.42 37.23 -6.62
C ARG A 41 23.85 35.83 -7.00
N ALA A 42 23.14 34.83 -6.48
CA ALA A 42 23.42 33.42 -6.80
C ALA A 42 23.12 33.10 -8.27
N CYS A 43 21.98 33.55 -8.79
CA CYS A 43 21.51 33.28 -10.14
C CYS A 43 20.49 34.32 -10.63
N SER A 44 20.12 34.29 -11.92
CA SER A 44 19.26 35.25 -12.59
C SER A 44 17.76 35.12 -12.28
N GLY A 45 17.28 34.03 -11.71
CA GLY A 45 15.86 33.75 -11.50
C GLY A 45 15.25 34.53 -10.34
N THR A 46 13.92 34.65 -10.35
CA THR A 46 13.18 35.14 -9.18
C THR A 46 13.20 34.09 -8.07
N LEU A 47 13.19 34.55 -6.81
CA LEU A 47 13.24 33.65 -5.65
C LEU A 47 12.15 32.53 -5.70
N PRO A 48 10.85 32.82 -5.99
CA PRO A 48 9.82 31.77 -6.10
C PRO A 48 10.09 30.76 -7.19
N GLN A 49 10.65 31.15 -8.35
CA GLN A 49 10.99 30.22 -9.43
C GLN A 49 12.04 29.23 -9.00
N ILE A 50 13.12 29.70 -8.35
CA ILE A 50 14.22 28.84 -7.89
C ILE A 50 13.73 27.90 -6.78
N LEU A 51 12.99 28.39 -5.80
CA LEU A 51 12.46 27.59 -4.72
C LEU A 51 11.51 26.50 -5.23
N THR A 52 10.67 26.83 -6.21
CA THR A 52 9.76 25.85 -6.84
C THR A 52 10.54 24.79 -7.60
N LEU A 53 11.48 25.19 -8.45
CA LEU A 53 12.35 24.27 -9.20
C LEU A 53 13.11 23.34 -8.25
N PHE A 54 13.73 23.88 -7.21
CA PHE A 54 14.47 23.10 -6.22
C PHE A 54 13.57 22.13 -5.47
N SER A 55 12.39 22.58 -5.05
CA SER A 55 11.42 21.72 -4.34
C SER A 55 10.96 20.54 -5.21
N VAL A 56 10.65 20.79 -6.48
CA VAL A 56 10.25 19.73 -7.42
C VAL A 56 11.40 18.75 -7.69
N CYS A 57 12.61 19.25 -7.97
CA CYS A 57 13.78 18.40 -8.19
C CYS A 57 14.10 17.54 -6.96
N TYR A 58 14.12 18.13 -5.78
CA TYR A 58 14.41 17.41 -4.54
C TYR A 58 13.33 16.36 -4.24
N PHE A 59 12.06 16.69 -4.43
CA PHE A 59 10.94 15.78 -4.26
C PHE A 59 11.06 14.59 -5.22
N ALA A 60 11.34 14.83 -6.50
CA ALA A 60 11.54 13.78 -7.50
C ALA A 60 12.69 12.82 -7.11
N CYS A 61 13.83 13.37 -6.67
CA CYS A 61 14.98 12.57 -6.21
C CYS A 61 14.65 11.77 -4.94
N THR A 62 13.84 12.32 -4.04
CA THR A 62 13.54 11.71 -2.74
C THR A 62 12.53 10.56 -2.85
N ILE A 63 11.58 10.62 -3.79
CA ILE A 63 10.58 9.57 -4.03
C ILE A 63 11.25 8.24 -4.37
N SER A 64 12.26 8.25 -5.22
CA SER A 64 12.95 7.05 -5.75
C SER A 64 13.79 6.28 -4.72
N GLY A 65 13.57 6.47 -3.43
CA GLY A 65 14.21 5.69 -2.36
C GLY A 65 15.11 6.48 -1.41
N GLY A 66 14.93 7.80 -1.35
CA GLY A 66 15.71 8.70 -0.48
C GLY A 66 15.40 8.58 1.02
N VAL A 67 14.25 8.02 1.40
CA VAL A 67 13.80 7.97 2.81
C VAL A 67 13.70 6.53 3.31
N ILE A 68 14.41 6.20 4.37
CA ILE A 68 14.41 4.87 5.02
C ILE A 68 14.03 4.89 6.50
N GLN A 69 13.84 6.06 7.10
CA GLN A 69 13.57 6.21 8.54
C GLN A 69 12.31 5.48 9.02
N HIS A 70 11.40 5.16 8.09
CA HIS A 70 10.24 4.32 8.38
C HIS A 70 10.59 2.84 8.60
N ARG A 71 11.79 2.38 8.17
CA ARG A 71 12.27 1.01 8.40
C ARG A 71 12.80 0.90 9.83
N ARG A 72 12.40 -0.17 10.54
CA ARG A 72 12.77 -0.38 11.95
C ARG A 72 14.24 -0.64 12.16
N GLY A 73 14.89 -1.37 11.26
CA GLY A 73 16.32 -1.67 11.28
C GLY A 73 17.20 -0.68 10.51
N ALA A 74 16.73 0.56 10.22
CA ALA A 74 17.56 1.53 9.48
C ALA A 74 18.74 1.99 10.34
N ARG A 75 19.98 1.76 9.85
CA ARG A 75 21.20 2.16 10.52
C ARG A 75 21.57 3.62 10.16
N ALA A 76 22.34 4.28 11.05
CA ALA A 76 22.72 5.68 10.85
C ALA A 76 23.56 5.88 9.58
N ASP A 77 24.52 4.97 9.33
CA ASP A 77 25.35 4.95 8.14
C ASP A 77 24.54 4.91 6.83
N GLN A 78 23.48 4.09 6.80
CA GLN A 78 22.57 4.00 5.65
C GLN A 78 21.80 5.30 5.41
N ILE A 79 21.43 6.02 6.48
CA ILE A 79 20.74 7.30 6.37
C ILE A 79 21.70 8.33 5.77
N VAL A 80 22.92 8.44 6.29
CA VAL A 80 23.95 9.36 5.79
C VAL A 80 24.23 9.10 4.31
N PHE A 81 24.50 7.84 3.95
CA PHE A 81 24.77 7.47 2.55
C PHE A 81 23.62 7.83 1.62
N ARG A 82 22.39 7.66 2.06
CA ARG A 82 21.22 8.04 1.25
C ARG A 82 21.03 9.54 1.13
N VAL A 83 21.37 10.32 2.16
CA VAL A 83 21.37 11.78 2.06
C VAL A 83 22.40 12.24 1.04
N LEU A 84 23.62 11.74 1.13
CA LEU A 84 24.70 12.05 0.19
C LEU A 84 24.27 11.74 -1.26
N ARG A 85 23.77 10.53 -1.50
CA ARG A 85 23.31 10.12 -2.83
C ARG A 85 22.15 10.99 -3.32
N ASN A 86 21.18 11.29 -2.45
CA ASN A 86 20.00 12.08 -2.82
C ASN A 86 20.35 13.52 -3.15
N VAL A 87 21.21 14.16 -2.36
CA VAL A 87 21.66 15.53 -2.62
C VAL A 87 22.56 15.58 -3.85
N PHE A 88 23.36 14.54 -4.10
CA PHE A 88 24.14 14.43 -5.34
C PHE A 88 23.24 14.39 -6.58
N TYR A 89 22.22 13.55 -6.62
CA TYR A 89 21.26 13.54 -7.74
C TYR A 89 20.49 14.85 -7.85
N PHE A 90 20.11 15.43 -6.72
CA PHE A 90 19.42 16.71 -6.67
C PHE A 90 20.31 17.84 -7.22
N SER A 91 21.58 17.90 -6.84
CA SER A 91 22.51 18.93 -7.34
C SER A 91 22.68 18.85 -8.85
N PHE A 92 22.81 17.62 -9.39
CA PHE A 92 22.93 17.40 -10.82
C PHE A 92 21.65 17.77 -11.58
N LEU A 93 20.48 17.31 -11.08
CA LEU A 93 19.20 17.56 -11.71
C LEU A 93 18.80 19.04 -11.66
N SER A 94 18.97 19.69 -10.51
CA SER A 94 18.63 21.11 -10.34
C SER A 94 19.52 22.02 -11.19
N THR A 95 20.83 21.77 -11.21
CA THR A 95 21.77 22.54 -12.06
C THR A 95 21.46 22.34 -13.54
N GLY A 96 21.20 21.09 -13.97
CA GLY A 96 20.81 20.80 -15.35
C GLY A 96 19.53 21.50 -15.79
N LEU A 97 18.50 21.49 -14.92
CA LEU A 97 17.25 22.18 -15.20
C LEU A 97 17.38 23.70 -15.16
N MET A 98 18.25 24.27 -14.31
CA MET A 98 18.57 25.70 -14.34
C MET A 98 19.15 26.10 -15.70
N VAL A 99 20.09 25.34 -16.20
CA VAL A 99 20.70 25.60 -17.54
C VAL A 99 19.65 25.47 -18.65
N LEU A 100 18.80 24.44 -18.62
CA LEU A 100 17.73 24.24 -19.61
C LEU A 100 16.63 25.34 -19.55
N SER A 101 16.43 25.95 -18.38
CA SER A 101 15.50 27.06 -18.18
C SER A 101 16.12 28.44 -18.41
N GLU A 102 17.32 28.49 -19.01
CA GLU A 102 18.07 29.71 -19.28
C GLU A 102 18.35 30.58 -18.03
N LEU A 103 18.37 29.94 -16.86
CA LEU A 103 18.73 30.57 -15.60
C LEU A 103 20.26 30.64 -15.48
N GLU A 104 20.82 31.83 -15.59
CA GLU A 104 22.25 32.04 -15.43
C GLU A 104 22.73 31.85 -14.00
N ILE A 105 23.80 31.07 -13.84
CA ILE A 105 24.46 30.86 -12.55
C ILE A 105 25.57 31.86 -12.39
N TYR A 106 25.36 32.89 -11.58
CA TYR A 106 26.35 33.96 -11.36
C TYR A 106 27.49 33.52 -10.43
N SER A 107 27.19 32.80 -9.38
CA SER A 107 28.20 32.30 -8.43
C SER A 107 28.22 30.81 -8.28
N LYS A 108 29.21 30.15 -8.90
CA LYS A 108 29.43 28.69 -8.74
C LYS A 108 29.80 28.33 -7.29
N ARG A 109 30.54 29.22 -6.59
CA ARG A 109 30.95 29.00 -5.20
C ARG A 109 29.77 28.94 -4.27
N PHE A 110 28.73 29.77 -4.50
CA PHE A 110 27.48 29.74 -3.75
C PHE A 110 26.87 28.34 -3.75
N PHE A 111 26.69 27.72 -4.92
CA PHE A 111 26.03 26.40 -5.03
C PHE A 111 26.85 25.30 -4.38
N ILE A 112 28.19 25.35 -4.46
CA ILE A 112 29.05 24.36 -3.79
C ILE A 112 28.86 24.43 -2.27
N TYR A 113 28.93 25.62 -1.67
CA TYR A 113 28.74 25.79 -0.23
C TYR A 113 27.32 25.48 0.20
N TYR A 114 26.32 25.86 -0.61
CA TYR A 114 24.92 25.55 -0.35
C TYR A 114 24.68 24.03 -0.30
N PHE A 115 25.18 23.26 -1.26
CA PHE A 115 24.98 21.80 -1.26
C PHE A 115 25.71 21.12 -0.11
N ILE A 116 26.91 21.58 0.25
CA ILE A 116 27.64 21.04 1.42
C ILE A 116 26.84 21.33 2.71
N LEU A 117 26.36 22.53 2.88
CA LEU A 117 25.56 22.92 4.04
C LEU A 117 24.21 22.18 4.07
N LEU A 118 23.59 21.98 2.91
CA LEU A 118 22.36 21.21 2.76
C LEU A 118 22.54 19.74 3.20
N ILE A 119 23.65 19.08 2.79
CA ILE A 119 24.00 17.74 3.25
C ILE A 119 24.09 17.71 4.77
N LEU A 120 24.78 18.66 5.36
CA LEU A 120 24.96 18.73 6.82
C LEU A 120 23.61 18.89 7.52
N CYS A 121 22.81 19.88 7.13
CA CYS A 121 21.52 20.20 7.76
C CYS A 121 20.52 19.03 7.63
N ILE A 122 20.37 18.46 6.44
CA ILE A 122 19.47 17.32 6.23
C ILE A 122 19.96 16.08 7.00
N THR A 123 21.27 15.84 7.06
CA THR A 123 21.82 14.72 7.82
C THR A 123 21.50 14.87 9.31
N VAL A 124 21.78 16.01 9.89
CA VAL A 124 21.47 16.31 11.31
C VAL A 124 19.98 16.16 11.56
N TYR A 125 19.14 16.75 10.75
CA TYR A 125 17.68 16.64 10.87
C TYR A 125 17.21 15.19 10.83
N ARG A 126 17.65 14.40 9.86
CA ARG A 126 17.24 12.99 9.72
C ARG A 126 17.75 12.10 10.85
N LEU A 127 18.95 12.37 11.39
CA LEU A 127 19.45 11.66 12.56
C LEU A 127 18.68 12.02 13.83
N LEU A 128 18.38 13.31 14.05
CA LEU A 128 17.52 13.75 15.15
C LEU A 128 16.11 13.16 15.02
N PHE A 129 15.52 13.20 13.84
CA PHE A 129 14.21 12.61 13.60
C PHE A 129 14.21 11.08 13.88
N ARG A 130 15.28 10.36 13.48
CA ARG A 130 15.46 8.96 13.84
C ARG A 130 15.51 8.77 15.35
N PHE A 131 16.29 9.58 16.05
CA PHE A 131 16.40 9.53 17.52
C PHE A 131 15.04 9.76 18.18
N CYS A 132 14.26 10.74 17.76
CA CYS A 132 12.91 11.00 18.27
C CYS A 132 11.97 9.81 18.05
N ILE A 133 12.03 9.16 16.87
CA ILE A 133 11.22 7.95 16.61
C ILE A 133 11.66 6.79 17.50
N GLN A 134 12.94 6.62 17.72
CA GLN A 134 13.48 5.57 18.59
C GLN A 134 13.02 5.80 20.03
N LEU A 135 13.09 7.03 20.51
CA LEU A 135 12.61 7.41 21.83
C LEU A 135 11.08 7.18 21.98
N TYR A 136 10.29 7.54 20.97
CA TYR A 136 8.85 7.26 20.95
C TYR A 136 8.53 5.77 21.04
N ARG A 137 9.32 4.93 20.33
CA ARG A 137 9.14 3.47 20.37
C ARG A 137 9.57 2.85 21.69
N SER A 138 10.64 3.32 22.31
CA SER A 138 11.10 2.83 23.62
C SER A 138 10.08 3.08 24.73
N HIS A 139 9.24 4.12 24.57
CA HIS A 139 8.11 4.39 25.47
C HIS A 139 6.81 3.65 25.08
N GLY A 140 6.91 2.57 24.29
CA GLY A 140 5.77 1.74 23.92
C GLY A 140 4.91 2.26 22.76
N GLY A 141 5.35 3.30 22.03
CA GLY A 141 4.66 3.79 20.83
C GLY A 141 4.93 2.93 19.60
N ASN A 142 3.91 2.71 18.74
CA ASN A 142 4.02 2.04 17.44
C ASN A 142 4.76 0.68 17.49
N PHE A 143 4.44 -0.17 18.46
CA PHE A 143 4.99 -1.53 18.55
C PHE A 143 4.29 -2.49 17.57
N ARG A 144 4.97 -3.58 17.23
CA ARG A 144 4.43 -4.73 16.48
C ARG A 144 4.54 -5.98 17.34
N THR A 145 3.43 -6.67 17.49
CA THR A 145 3.38 -7.97 18.15
C THR A 145 3.87 -9.05 17.18
N VAL A 146 4.82 -9.84 17.66
CA VAL A 146 5.47 -10.92 16.91
C VAL A 146 5.28 -12.23 17.65
N LEU A 147 5.03 -13.28 16.89
CA LEU A 147 4.93 -14.65 17.36
C LEU A 147 5.88 -15.54 16.56
N TYR A 148 6.53 -16.48 17.21
CA TYR A 148 7.41 -17.45 16.55
C TYR A 148 6.77 -18.83 16.51
N LEU A 149 7.01 -19.54 15.40
CA LEU A 149 6.63 -20.93 15.20
C LEU A 149 7.91 -21.74 14.87
N GLY A 150 8.43 -22.41 15.90
CA GLY A 150 9.73 -23.04 15.94
C GLY A 150 10.79 -22.23 16.70
N SER A 151 11.85 -22.90 17.15
CA SER A 151 12.90 -22.34 18.02
C SER A 151 14.33 -22.67 17.54
N THR A 152 14.59 -22.51 16.22
CA THR A 152 15.94 -22.69 15.65
C THR A 152 16.88 -21.55 15.99
N GLU A 153 18.21 -21.76 15.79
CA GLU A 153 19.20 -20.71 15.97
C GLU A 153 18.90 -19.44 15.18
N ASN A 154 18.40 -19.56 13.95
CA ASN A 154 18.01 -18.42 13.13
C ASN A 154 16.87 -17.59 13.74
N ILE A 155 15.92 -18.24 14.43
CA ILE A 155 14.88 -17.53 15.19
C ILE A 155 15.44 -16.89 16.45
N ALA A 156 16.40 -17.54 17.11
CA ALA A 156 17.07 -16.94 18.27
C ALA A 156 17.87 -15.68 17.89
N GLU A 157 18.58 -15.70 16.75
CA GLU A 157 19.24 -14.52 16.20
C GLU A 157 18.22 -13.43 15.84
N LEU A 158 17.11 -13.80 15.17
CA LEU A 158 16.04 -12.86 14.83
C LEU A 158 15.41 -12.26 16.10
N TYR A 159 15.23 -13.07 17.14
CA TYR A 159 14.75 -12.62 18.46
C TYR A 159 15.71 -11.57 19.04
N HIS A 160 17.02 -11.86 19.03
CA HIS A 160 18.03 -10.93 19.52
C HIS A 160 18.04 -9.63 18.68
N GLU A 161 18.01 -9.70 17.36
CA GLU A 161 17.94 -8.52 16.47
C GLU A 161 16.69 -7.67 16.75
N MET A 162 15.55 -8.29 17.05
CA MET A 162 14.29 -7.57 17.32
C MET A 162 14.22 -6.99 18.72
N THR A 163 14.87 -7.63 19.71
CA THR A 163 14.73 -7.30 21.15
C THR A 163 15.97 -6.65 21.75
N SER A 164 17.15 -6.74 21.11
CA SER A 164 18.41 -6.12 21.58
C SER A 164 18.27 -4.61 21.81
N ASP A 165 17.43 -3.97 21.04
CA ASP A 165 17.14 -2.54 21.14
C ASP A 165 15.62 -2.33 21.24
N ALA A 166 15.14 -1.86 22.38
CA ALA A 166 13.73 -1.53 22.61
C ALA A 166 13.19 -0.50 21.59
N THR A 167 14.09 0.28 20.98
CA THR A 167 13.73 1.28 19.97
C THR A 167 13.27 0.70 18.63
N THR A 168 13.49 -0.61 18.39
CA THR A 168 12.99 -1.33 17.22
C THR A 168 11.47 -1.38 17.20
N GLY A 169 10.84 -1.36 18.39
CA GLY A 169 9.40 -1.41 18.59
C GLY A 169 8.79 -2.76 18.22
N TYR A 170 9.50 -3.86 18.39
CA TYR A 170 8.93 -5.20 18.36
C TYR A 170 8.59 -5.66 19.77
N ARG A 171 7.45 -6.33 19.91
CA ARG A 171 7.02 -7.00 21.13
C ARG A 171 6.80 -8.46 20.83
N VAL A 172 7.73 -9.30 21.23
CA VAL A 172 7.63 -10.74 21.06
C VAL A 172 6.71 -11.29 22.16
N LEU A 173 5.70 -12.07 21.75
CA LEU A 173 4.74 -12.68 22.67
C LEU A 173 5.23 -14.03 23.18
N GLY A 174 5.97 -14.77 22.36
CA GLY A 174 6.50 -16.08 22.68
C GLY A 174 6.71 -16.94 21.43
N TYR A 175 6.91 -18.24 21.64
CA TYR A 175 7.11 -19.19 20.57
C TYR A 175 6.35 -20.50 20.83
N PHE A 176 5.97 -21.16 19.73
CA PHE A 176 5.44 -22.52 19.68
C PHE A 176 6.49 -23.45 19.09
N ASP A 177 6.66 -24.63 19.65
CA ASP A 177 7.51 -25.67 19.10
C ASP A 177 7.03 -27.05 19.55
N THR A 178 7.51 -28.12 18.93
CA THR A 178 7.19 -29.50 19.35
C THR A 178 7.60 -29.81 20.77
N THR A 179 8.73 -29.24 21.22
CA THR A 179 9.26 -29.35 22.58
C THR A 179 9.87 -28.01 23.00
N PRO A 180 9.86 -27.70 24.33
CA PRO A 180 10.57 -26.52 24.82
C PRO A 180 12.07 -26.62 24.53
N ASN A 181 12.64 -25.56 23.96
CA ASN A 181 14.07 -25.52 23.63
C ASN A 181 14.86 -24.82 24.74
N ALA A 182 15.65 -25.57 25.52
CA ALA A 182 16.46 -25.03 26.60
C ALA A 182 17.57 -24.05 26.14
N LYS A 183 17.97 -24.11 24.84
CA LYS A 183 18.94 -23.19 24.25
C LYS A 183 18.32 -21.90 23.72
N PHE A 184 16.98 -21.80 23.68
CA PHE A 184 16.29 -20.60 23.26
C PHE A 184 16.33 -19.53 24.36
N PRO A 185 16.35 -18.22 24.05
CA PRO A 185 16.43 -17.16 25.08
C PRO A 185 15.35 -17.30 26.14
N ALA A 186 15.73 -17.35 27.42
CA ALA A 186 14.81 -17.53 28.56
C ALA A 186 13.76 -16.41 28.67
N SER A 187 14.04 -15.24 28.06
CA SER A 187 13.12 -14.11 28.00
C SER A 187 11.98 -14.29 26.97
N CYS A 188 12.04 -15.32 26.11
CA CYS A 188 10.98 -15.64 25.17
C CYS A 188 10.18 -16.85 25.68
N THR A 189 8.94 -16.65 26.07
CA THR A 189 8.08 -17.64 26.69
C THR A 189 7.70 -18.75 25.71
N TYR A 190 7.82 -20.00 26.12
CA TYR A 190 7.23 -21.15 25.43
C TYR A 190 5.72 -21.16 25.64
N LEU A 191 4.94 -21.20 24.55
CA LEU A 191 3.48 -21.09 24.58
C LEU A 191 2.76 -22.41 24.33
N GLY A 192 3.47 -23.43 23.84
CA GLY A 192 2.89 -24.74 23.57
C GLY A 192 3.30 -25.35 22.24
N LYS A 193 2.55 -26.33 21.79
CA LYS A 193 2.79 -27.04 20.51
C LYS A 193 2.26 -26.25 19.30
N PRO A 194 2.79 -26.50 18.09
CA PRO A 194 2.38 -25.80 16.86
C PRO A 194 0.87 -25.88 16.58
N GLU A 195 0.20 -26.96 16.95
CA GLU A 195 -1.24 -27.16 16.77
C GLU A 195 -2.07 -26.13 17.55
N GLN A 196 -1.56 -25.67 18.68
CA GLN A 196 -2.22 -24.68 19.56
C GLN A 196 -2.04 -23.24 19.07
N ALA A 197 -1.21 -23.02 18.05
CA ALA A 197 -0.90 -21.67 17.55
C ALA A 197 -2.15 -20.95 17.01
N ILE A 198 -3.07 -21.66 16.37
CA ILE A 198 -4.29 -21.09 15.81
C ILE A 198 -5.20 -20.55 16.91
N ASP A 199 -5.41 -21.33 17.97
CA ASP A 199 -6.24 -20.91 19.11
C ASP A 199 -5.66 -19.68 19.82
N TYR A 200 -4.34 -19.63 19.93
CA TYR A 200 -3.64 -18.47 20.49
C TYR A 200 -3.80 -17.23 19.60
N LEU A 201 -3.65 -17.41 18.27
CA LEU A 201 -3.82 -16.33 17.29
C LEU A 201 -5.26 -15.79 17.27
N ALA A 202 -6.26 -16.62 17.57
CA ALA A 202 -7.65 -16.21 17.67
C ALA A 202 -7.92 -15.31 18.90
N GLN A 203 -7.20 -15.55 20.01
CA GLN A 203 -7.39 -14.83 21.27
C GLN A 203 -6.48 -13.60 21.41
N HIS A 204 -5.36 -13.56 20.70
CA HIS A 204 -4.34 -12.51 20.84
C HIS A 204 -4.10 -11.76 19.53
N LYS A 205 -3.96 -10.44 19.63
CA LYS A 205 -3.66 -9.60 18.47
C LYS A 205 -2.19 -9.75 18.07
N VAL A 206 -1.94 -10.51 17.02
CA VAL A 206 -0.61 -10.71 16.43
C VAL A 206 -0.53 -9.97 15.10
N ASN A 207 0.58 -9.26 14.85
CA ASN A 207 0.81 -8.55 13.59
C ASN A 207 1.67 -9.37 12.62
N GLN A 208 2.62 -10.12 13.14
CA GLN A 208 3.59 -10.86 12.35
C GLN A 208 3.87 -12.23 12.99
N LEU A 209 3.91 -13.27 12.18
CA LEU A 209 4.30 -14.61 12.58
C LEU A 209 5.52 -15.06 11.78
N TYR A 210 6.55 -15.52 12.47
CA TYR A 210 7.78 -16.03 11.87
C TYR A 210 7.90 -17.51 12.12
N CYS A 211 7.98 -18.30 11.06
CA CYS A 211 8.03 -19.76 11.12
C CYS A 211 9.36 -20.30 10.64
N CYS A 212 10.00 -21.16 11.46
CA CYS A 212 11.20 -21.89 11.08
C CYS A 212 11.02 -23.42 11.14
N LEU A 213 9.81 -23.88 11.37
CA LEU A 213 9.55 -25.33 11.37
C LEU A 213 9.90 -25.94 10.01
N PRO A 214 10.44 -27.16 10.01
CA PRO A 214 10.80 -27.86 8.77
C PRO A 214 9.57 -28.19 7.93
N SER A 215 9.74 -28.25 6.61
CA SER A 215 8.66 -28.57 5.66
C SER A 215 8.05 -29.96 5.86
N ALA A 216 8.73 -30.84 6.59
CA ALA A 216 8.16 -32.12 7.01
C ALA A 216 6.90 -31.97 7.89
N LEU A 217 6.78 -30.84 8.60
CA LEU A 217 5.61 -30.49 9.42
C LEU A 217 4.59 -29.63 8.65
N SER A 218 4.53 -29.77 7.33
CA SER A 218 3.61 -29.00 6.47
C SER A 218 2.15 -29.12 6.88
N GLU A 219 1.71 -30.27 7.36
CA GLU A 219 0.35 -30.51 7.85
C GLU A 219 -0.02 -29.58 9.03
N GLN A 220 0.95 -29.21 9.88
CA GLN A 220 0.75 -28.28 10.99
C GLN A 220 0.93 -26.84 10.56
N ILE A 221 1.83 -26.56 9.59
CA ILE A 221 2.17 -25.21 9.15
C ILE A 221 1.11 -24.63 8.23
N VAL A 222 0.57 -25.43 7.28
CA VAL A 222 -0.39 -24.97 6.26
C VAL A 222 -1.66 -24.39 6.88
N PRO A 223 -2.29 -25.00 7.89
CA PRO A 223 -3.44 -24.39 8.58
C PRO A 223 -3.12 -23.04 9.21
N VAL A 224 -1.93 -22.90 9.83
CA VAL A 224 -1.48 -21.64 10.43
C VAL A 224 -1.26 -20.57 9.37
N ILE A 225 -0.67 -20.91 8.22
CA ILE A 225 -0.51 -19.99 7.09
C ILE A 225 -1.88 -19.50 6.61
N ASN A 226 -2.81 -20.43 6.37
CA ASN A 226 -4.15 -20.09 5.92
C ASN A 226 -4.88 -19.18 6.93
N TYR A 227 -4.73 -19.48 8.23
CA TYR A 227 -5.28 -18.65 9.28
C TYR A 227 -4.68 -17.24 9.25
N CYS A 228 -3.36 -17.11 9.15
CA CYS A 228 -2.68 -15.83 9.06
C CYS A 228 -3.14 -15.02 7.84
N GLU A 229 -3.26 -15.65 6.68
CA GLU A 229 -3.70 -15.00 5.44
C GLU A 229 -5.17 -14.55 5.52
N ASN A 230 -6.03 -15.35 6.15
CA ASN A 230 -7.44 -15.01 6.32
C ASN A 230 -7.67 -13.91 7.37
N ASN A 231 -6.74 -13.76 8.34
CA ASN A 231 -6.86 -12.78 9.43
C ASN A 231 -5.88 -11.60 9.32
N LEU A 232 -5.28 -11.38 8.13
CA LEU A 232 -4.39 -10.25 7.85
C LEU A 232 -3.13 -10.24 8.74
N ILE A 233 -2.65 -11.39 9.18
CA ILE A 233 -1.39 -11.56 9.90
C ILE A 233 -0.30 -11.82 8.86
N HIS A 234 0.79 -11.05 8.91
CA HIS A 234 1.91 -11.27 7.99
C HIS A 234 2.70 -12.50 8.42
N PHE A 235 2.66 -13.54 7.60
CA PHE A 235 3.44 -14.74 7.78
C PHE A 235 4.79 -14.62 7.07
N TYR A 236 5.86 -14.94 7.81
CA TYR A 236 7.23 -14.98 7.31
C TYR A 236 7.84 -16.34 7.60
N SER A 237 8.42 -16.98 6.60
CA SER A 237 9.26 -18.16 6.82
C SER A 237 10.70 -17.75 7.02
N VAL A 238 11.28 -18.20 8.13
CA VAL A 238 12.70 -18.05 8.42
C VAL A 238 13.40 -19.32 7.95
N PRO A 239 14.19 -19.26 6.87
CA PRO A 239 14.71 -20.45 6.25
C PRO A 239 15.73 -21.14 7.14
N ASN A 240 15.58 -22.47 7.29
CA ASN A 240 16.73 -23.33 7.49
C ASN A 240 17.21 -23.75 6.09
N VAL A 241 18.49 -23.75 5.81
CA VAL A 241 19.08 -23.92 4.44
C VAL A 241 18.50 -25.10 3.63
N ARG A 242 17.86 -26.06 4.28
CA ARG A 242 17.22 -27.22 3.66
C ARG A 242 15.83 -26.94 3.06
N ASN A 243 15.19 -25.80 3.34
CA ASN A 243 13.81 -25.49 2.91
C ASN A 243 13.70 -24.78 1.56
N TYR A 244 14.79 -24.44 0.91
CA TYR A 244 14.82 -23.62 -0.32
C TYR A 244 14.21 -24.25 -1.58
N LEU A 245 13.87 -25.54 -1.57
CA LEU A 245 13.66 -26.29 -2.83
C LEU A 245 12.21 -26.48 -3.26
N ARG A 246 11.17 -26.04 -2.52
CA ARG A 246 9.78 -26.42 -2.87
C ARG A 246 8.79 -25.31 -3.19
N HIS A 247 9.04 -24.02 -2.80
CA HIS A 247 8.09 -22.92 -3.07
C HIS A 247 8.83 -21.64 -3.51
N ARG A 248 8.21 -20.86 -4.39
CA ARG A 248 8.70 -19.50 -4.74
C ARG A 248 8.47 -18.58 -3.55
N MET A 249 9.47 -18.39 -2.73
CA MET A 249 9.47 -17.44 -1.62
C MET A 249 10.24 -16.19 -1.99
N HIS A 250 9.86 -15.06 -1.43
CA HIS A 250 10.55 -13.79 -1.64
C HIS A 250 11.47 -13.51 -0.47
N PHE A 251 12.71 -13.24 -0.82
CA PHE A 251 13.79 -13.02 0.14
C PHE A 251 13.76 -11.57 0.64
N GLU A 252 13.71 -11.39 1.95
CA GLU A 252 13.82 -10.10 2.62
C GLU A 252 14.83 -10.21 3.76
N MET A 253 15.59 -9.13 4.04
CA MET A 253 16.53 -9.08 5.16
C MET A 253 15.92 -8.27 6.31
N ILE A 254 15.93 -8.83 7.52
CA ILE A 254 15.60 -8.12 8.77
C ILE A 254 16.89 -8.13 9.60
N GLY A 255 17.59 -6.99 9.63
CA GLY A 255 18.95 -6.94 10.15
C GLY A 255 19.87 -7.82 9.32
N SER A 256 20.59 -8.74 9.95
CA SER A 256 21.45 -9.75 9.31
C SER A 256 20.73 -11.06 8.98
N VAL A 257 19.48 -11.24 9.44
CA VAL A 257 18.74 -12.49 9.28
C VAL A 257 17.92 -12.49 7.99
N PRO A 258 18.12 -13.50 7.10
CA PRO A 258 17.29 -13.67 5.92
C PRO A 258 15.92 -14.20 6.29
N VAL A 259 14.89 -13.57 5.74
CA VAL A 259 13.48 -13.94 5.94
C VAL A 259 12.83 -14.16 4.57
N LEU A 260 12.09 -15.24 4.43
CA LEU A 260 11.33 -15.53 3.22
C LEU A 260 9.86 -15.18 3.43
N SER A 261 9.34 -14.27 2.62
CA SER A 261 7.92 -14.02 2.53
C SER A 261 7.28 -14.94 1.47
N ILE A 262 6.08 -15.41 1.74
CA ILE A 262 5.34 -16.29 0.80
C ILE A 262 4.98 -15.53 -0.48
N ARG A 263 4.87 -14.19 -0.40
CA ARG A 263 4.36 -13.37 -1.49
C ARG A 263 5.19 -12.13 -1.71
N LYS A 264 5.32 -11.81 -2.99
CA LYS A 264 5.79 -10.49 -3.38
C LYS A 264 4.60 -9.52 -3.34
N GLU A 265 4.75 -8.44 -2.60
CA GLU A 265 3.77 -7.37 -2.53
C GLU A 265 4.35 -6.07 -3.13
N PRO A 266 4.31 -5.90 -4.47
CA PRO A 266 4.85 -4.68 -5.10
C PRO A 266 4.22 -3.41 -4.53
N LEU A 267 2.90 -3.44 -4.22
CA LEU A 267 2.19 -2.34 -3.55
C LEU A 267 2.50 -2.22 -2.06
N GLY A 268 3.29 -3.12 -1.49
CA GLY A 268 3.96 -2.96 -0.20
C GLY A 268 4.95 -1.81 -0.18
N LYS A 269 5.62 -1.54 -1.32
CA LYS A 269 6.54 -0.41 -1.48
C LYS A 269 5.78 0.91 -1.57
N ILE A 270 6.26 1.91 -0.84
CA ILE A 270 5.60 3.23 -0.76
C ILE A 270 5.64 3.95 -2.12
N GLU A 271 6.73 3.79 -2.85
CA GLU A 271 6.91 4.39 -4.17
C GLU A 271 5.79 3.95 -5.13
N ASN A 272 5.54 2.64 -5.20
CA ASN A 272 4.51 2.07 -6.05
C ASN A 272 3.10 2.51 -5.64
N ARG A 273 2.83 2.57 -4.33
CA ARG A 273 1.56 3.11 -3.83
C ARG A 273 1.37 4.58 -4.17
N LEU A 274 2.44 5.36 -4.11
CA LEU A 274 2.39 6.78 -4.42
C LEU A 274 2.11 7.01 -5.91
N ILE A 275 2.86 6.32 -6.78
CA ILE A 275 2.64 6.37 -8.24
C ILE A 275 1.19 6.00 -8.57
N LYS A 276 0.71 4.86 -8.04
CA LYS A 276 -0.67 4.41 -8.22
C LYS A 276 -1.68 5.45 -7.70
N ARG A 277 -1.44 6.01 -6.52
CA ARG A 277 -2.36 6.99 -5.91
C ARG A 277 -2.41 8.31 -6.67
N ILE A 278 -1.28 8.82 -7.14
CA ILE A 278 -1.22 10.04 -7.96
C ILE A 278 -2.02 9.82 -9.24
N PHE A 279 -1.79 8.70 -9.91
CA PHE A 279 -2.53 8.35 -11.12
C PHE A 279 -4.04 8.24 -10.85
N ASP A 280 -4.45 7.50 -9.80
CA ASP A 280 -5.83 7.35 -9.38
C ASP A 280 -6.51 8.71 -9.16
N VAL A 281 -5.83 9.63 -8.46
CA VAL A 281 -6.38 10.97 -8.15
C VAL A 281 -6.51 11.83 -9.42
N ILE A 282 -5.43 11.92 -10.21
CA ILE A 282 -5.43 12.76 -11.42
C ILE A 282 -6.50 12.27 -12.41
N PHE A 283 -6.54 10.97 -12.68
CA PHE A 283 -7.50 10.40 -13.64
C PHE A 283 -8.94 10.55 -13.13
N SER A 284 -9.19 10.28 -11.84
CA SER A 284 -10.52 10.43 -11.26
C SER A 284 -10.99 11.89 -11.23
N LEU A 285 -10.10 12.82 -10.92
CA LEU A 285 -10.41 14.25 -10.91
C LEU A 285 -10.74 14.73 -12.34
N LEU A 286 -9.90 14.35 -13.32
CA LEU A 286 -10.15 14.67 -14.71
C LEU A 286 -11.51 14.16 -15.17
N PHE A 287 -11.82 12.87 -14.90
CA PHE A 287 -13.09 12.27 -15.26
C PHE A 287 -14.28 12.96 -14.58
N LEU A 288 -14.18 13.20 -13.26
CA LEU A 288 -15.25 13.81 -12.46
C LEU A 288 -15.53 15.27 -12.84
N CYS A 289 -14.50 16.02 -13.30
CA CYS A 289 -14.67 17.41 -13.73
C CYS A 289 -15.11 17.56 -15.19
N THR A 290 -14.85 16.57 -16.06
CA THR A 290 -15.14 16.67 -17.51
C THR A 290 -16.37 15.87 -17.91
N LEU A 291 -16.26 14.55 -17.92
CA LEU A 291 -17.29 13.65 -18.46
C LEU A 291 -18.43 13.37 -17.48
N PHE A 292 -18.11 13.24 -16.18
CA PHE A 292 -19.10 12.83 -15.18
C PHE A 292 -20.28 13.81 -15.03
N PRO A 293 -20.14 15.14 -15.07
CA PRO A 293 -21.26 16.06 -14.97
C PRO A 293 -22.30 15.88 -16.08
N ILE A 294 -21.83 15.64 -17.32
CA ILE A 294 -22.67 15.38 -18.47
C ILE A 294 -23.44 14.06 -18.29
N ILE A 295 -22.68 12.99 -17.94
CA ILE A 295 -23.26 11.67 -17.70
C ILE A 295 -24.25 11.73 -16.54
N PHE A 296 -23.90 12.43 -15.44
CA PHE A 296 -24.75 12.58 -14.27
C PHE A 296 -26.09 13.27 -14.61
N LEU A 297 -26.07 14.30 -15.43
CA LEU A 297 -27.27 15.00 -15.87
C LEU A 297 -28.18 14.07 -16.67
N ILE A 298 -27.63 13.39 -17.69
CA ILE A 298 -28.41 12.49 -18.56
C ILE A 298 -28.95 11.30 -17.75
N VAL A 299 -28.08 10.60 -17.04
CA VAL A 299 -28.45 9.41 -16.27
C VAL A 299 -29.37 9.77 -15.10
N GLY A 300 -29.08 10.86 -14.39
CA GLY A 300 -29.86 11.31 -13.24
C GLY A 300 -31.31 11.69 -13.62
N VAL A 301 -31.48 12.44 -14.72
CA VAL A 301 -32.80 12.77 -15.25
C VAL A 301 -33.55 11.49 -15.66
N THR A 302 -32.88 10.59 -16.41
CA THR A 302 -33.51 9.34 -16.84
C THR A 302 -33.92 8.44 -15.68
N ILE A 303 -33.08 8.33 -14.61
CA ILE A 303 -33.44 7.59 -13.41
C ILE A 303 -34.69 8.20 -12.74
N LYS A 304 -34.73 9.53 -12.63
CA LYS A 304 -35.90 10.22 -12.01
C LYS A 304 -37.21 10.04 -12.76
N ILE A 305 -37.12 10.01 -14.10
CA ILE A 305 -38.29 9.77 -14.95
C ILE A 305 -38.76 8.30 -14.88
N THR A 306 -37.81 7.36 -14.84
CA THR A 306 -38.12 5.92 -14.91
C THR A 306 -38.43 5.27 -13.58
N SER A 307 -38.02 5.88 -12.45
CA SER A 307 -38.20 5.29 -11.12
C SER A 307 -38.15 6.35 -10.02
N SER A 308 -39.11 6.36 -9.11
CA SER A 308 -39.12 7.24 -7.93
C SER A 308 -37.99 6.88 -6.95
N GLY A 309 -37.35 7.90 -6.32
CA GLY A 309 -36.34 7.72 -5.29
C GLY A 309 -34.99 8.41 -5.61
N PRO A 310 -33.89 8.12 -4.87
CA PRO A 310 -32.59 8.78 -5.03
C PRO A 310 -31.89 8.35 -6.34
N ILE A 311 -31.04 9.23 -6.90
CA ILE A 311 -30.27 8.95 -8.10
C ILE A 311 -29.13 7.96 -7.78
N PHE A 312 -28.46 8.18 -6.65
CA PHE A 312 -27.40 7.31 -6.18
C PHE A 312 -27.92 6.19 -5.29
N PHE A 313 -27.34 5.03 -5.48
CA PHE A 313 -27.38 3.89 -4.58
C PHE A 313 -26.05 3.78 -3.87
N ARG A 314 -26.06 3.49 -2.58
CA ARG A 314 -24.85 3.26 -1.78
C ARG A 314 -25.00 1.96 -0.99
N GLN A 315 -23.93 1.19 -0.95
CA GLN A 315 -23.89 -0.09 -0.23
C GLN A 315 -22.54 -0.25 0.44
N LYS A 316 -22.53 -0.79 1.65
CA LYS A 316 -21.28 -1.11 2.35
C LYS A 316 -20.55 -2.25 1.68
N ARG A 317 -19.26 -2.09 1.51
CA ARG A 317 -18.32 -3.06 0.92
C ARG A 317 -17.04 -3.15 1.75
N ASN A 318 -16.34 -4.28 1.62
CA ASN A 318 -15.01 -4.45 2.21
C ASN A 318 -13.94 -3.86 1.29
N GLY A 319 -13.07 -3.07 1.88
CA GLY A 319 -11.93 -2.42 1.22
C GLY A 319 -10.59 -2.90 1.74
N LEU A 320 -9.58 -2.04 1.65
CA LEU A 320 -8.22 -2.29 2.13
C LEU A 320 -8.23 -2.71 3.62
N ASN A 321 -7.53 -3.82 3.93
CA ASN A 321 -7.46 -4.41 5.27
C ASN A 321 -8.84 -4.71 5.87
N ASN A 322 -9.76 -5.14 5.02
CA ASN A 322 -11.14 -5.47 5.40
C ASN A 322 -11.93 -4.31 6.03
N LYS A 323 -11.52 -3.05 5.80
CA LYS A 323 -12.23 -1.87 6.30
C LYS A 323 -13.48 -1.63 5.47
N GLU A 324 -14.63 -1.49 6.12
CA GLU A 324 -15.87 -1.16 5.45
C GLU A 324 -15.84 0.27 4.88
N PHE A 325 -16.43 0.45 3.70
CA PHE A 325 -16.65 1.74 3.08
C PHE A 325 -17.98 1.76 2.32
N TRP A 326 -18.52 2.97 2.06
CA TRP A 326 -19.71 3.16 1.26
C TRP A 326 -19.34 3.22 -0.23
N CYS A 327 -19.74 2.20 -1.00
CA CYS A 327 -19.55 2.14 -2.45
C CYS A 327 -20.72 2.85 -3.15
N TYR A 328 -20.41 3.87 -3.95
CA TYR A 328 -21.40 4.65 -4.70
C TYR A 328 -21.67 4.06 -6.08
N LYS A 329 -22.93 4.00 -6.47
CA LYS A 329 -23.40 3.60 -7.80
C LYS A 329 -24.59 4.44 -8.24
N PHE A 330 -24.88 4.49 -9.53
CA PHE A 330 -26.19 4.92 -9.99
C PHE A 330 -27.22 3.83 -9.68
N ARG A 331 -28.41 4.25 -9.31
CA ARG A 331 -29.49 3.31 -9.01
C ARG A 331 -30.02 2.67 -10.30
N SER A 332 -29.80 1.38 -10.45
CA SER A 332 -30.24 0.56 -11.59
C SER A 332 -31.46 -0.31 -11.30
N MET A 333 -31.94 -0.33 -10.04
CA MET A 333 -33.07 -1.10 -9.58
C MET A 333 -34.12 -0.23 -8.89
N LYS A 334 -35.36 -0.71 -8.80
CA LYS A 334 -36.40 -0.13 -7.94
C LYS A 334 -35.93 -0.19 -6.49
N VAL A 335 -36.38 0.79 -5.68
CA VAL A 335 -36.07 0.79 -4.24
C VAL A 335 -36.66 -0.48 -3.61
N ASN A 336 -35.82 -1.26 -2.96
CA ASN A 336 -36.18 -2.51 -2.27
C ASN A 336 -35.37 -2.65 -0.97
N LYS A 337 -35.85 -3.48 -0.03
CA LYS A 337 -35.22 -3.75 1.26
C LYS A 337 -34.18 -4.87 1.20
N GLU A 338 -34.06 -5.58 0.07
CA GLU A 338 -33.22 -6.77 -0.10
C GLU A 338 -31.87 -6.47 -0.75
N SER A 339 -31.57 -5.20 -0.98
CA SER A 339 -30.37 -4.75 -1.68
C SER A 339 -29.07 -5.18 -1.02
N ASP A 340 -29.05 -5.38 0.30
CA ASP A 340 -27.88 -5.74 1.08
C ASP A 340 -27.73 -7.25 1.32
N THR A 341 -28.77 -8.03 0.99
CA THR A 341 -28.82 -9.48 1.27
C THR A 341 -28.82 -10.34 0.02
N LEU A 342 -29.42 -9.88 -1.09
CA LEU A 342 -29.60 -10.66 -2.31
C LEU A 342 -28.75 -10.10 -3.46
N GLN A 343 -27.87 -10.95 -4.01
CA GLN A 343 -27.12 -10.64 -5.23
C GLN A 343 -28.09 -10.45 -6.41
N ALA A 344 -27.77 -9.51 -7.30
CA ALA A 344 -28.52 -9.34 -8.53
C ALA A 344 -28.25 -10.48 -9.51
N THR A 345 -29.31 -11.03 -10.06
CA THR A 345 -29.27 -12.10 -11.09
C THR A 345 -29.45 -11.54 -12.49
N LEU A 346 -29.20 -12.39 -13.53
CA LEU A 346 -29.30 -11.97 -14.92
C LEU A 346 -30.69 -11.41 -15.27
N ASN A 347 -31.76 -12.07 -14.87
CA ASN A 347 -33.16 -11.69 -15.13
C ASN A 347 -33.87 -11.18 -13.87
N ASP A 348 -33.20 -10.37 -13.07
CA ASP A 348 -33.72 -9.86 -11.81
C ASP A 348 -34.92 -8.91 -12.02
N PRO A 349 -36.12 -9.23 -11.48
CA PRO A 349 -37.33 -8.43 -11.69
C PRO A 349 -37.26 -7.02 -11.06
N ARG A 350 -36.29 -6.79 -10.18
CA ARG A 350 -36.06 -5.49 -9.54
C ARG A 350 -35.41 -4.48 -10.49
N LYS A 351 -34.79 -4.95 -11.62
CA LYS A 351 -34.14 -4.06 -12.60
C LYS A 351 -35.14 -3.21 -13.36
N THR A 352 -34.81 -1.96 -13.60
CA THR A 352 -35.52 -1.13 -14.59
C THR A 352 -34.93 -1.40 -15.98
N LYS A 353 -35.67 -1.15 -17.07
CA LYS A 353 -35.16 -1.29 -18.44
C LYS A 353 -33.90 -0.45 -18.67
N PHE A 354 -33.89 0.77 -18.15
CA PHE A 354 -32.71 1.65 -18.22
C PHE A 354 -31.59 1.16 -17.29
N GLY A 355 -31.95 0.61 -16.12
CA GLY A 355 -31.00 0.01 -15.21
C GLY A 355 -30.26 -1.19 -15.78
N ASP A 356 -30.94 -2.01 -16.59
CA ASP A 356 -30.33 -3.12 -17.33
C ASP A 356 -29.33 -2.62 -18.38
N PHE A 357 -29.69 -1.58 -19.12
CA PHE A 357 -28.74 -0.90 -20.04
C PHE A 357 -27.50 -0.37 -19.30
N MET A 358 -27.69 0.35 -18.18
CA MET A 358 -26.57 0.89 -17.40
C MET A 358 -25.63 -0.20 -16.90
N ARG A 359 -26.16 -1.35 -16.45
CA ARG A 359 -25.36 -2.49 -16.00
C ARG A 359 -24.56 -3.14 -17.10
N ARG A 360 -25.17 -3.34 -18.28
CA ARG A 360 -24.46 -3.89 -19.44
C ARG A 360 -23.31 -2.99 -19.91
N THR A 361 -23.43 -1.69 -19.72
CA THR A 361 -22.43 -0.69 -20.12
C THR A 361 -21.53 -0.28 -18.97
N ASN A 362 -21.73 -0.77 -17.73
CA ASN A 362 -21.08 -0.35 -16.48
C ASN A 362 -21.24 1.14 -16.14
N ILE A 363 -22.18 1.84 -16.75
CA ILE A 363 -22.46 3.25 -16.42
C ILE A 363 -22.89 3.39 -14.97
N ASP A 364 -23.59 2.37 -14.42
CA ASP A 364 -24.00 2.35 -13.02
C ASP A 364 -22.82 2.42 -12.03
N GLU A 365 -21.61 2.02 -12.42
CA GLU A 365 -20.42 2.00 -11.57
C GLU A 365 -19.58 3.28 -11.63
N LEU A 366 -19.89 4.21 -12.55
CA LEU A 366 -19.12 5.45 -12.70
C LEU A 366 -19.06 6.34 -11.44
N PRO A 367 -20.07 6.40 -10.56
CA PRO A 367 -19.94 7.13 -9.31
C PRO A 367 -18.84 6.62 -8.37
N GLN A 368 -18.29 5.40 -8.59
CA GLN A 368 -17.16 4.88 -7.83
C GLN A 368 -15.87 5.69 -8.01
N PHE A 369 -15.75 6.52 -9.05
CA PHE A 369 -14.64 7.48 -9.16
C PHE A 369 -14.61 8.46 -7.98
N ILE A 370 -15.75 8.73 -7.33
CA ILE A 370 -15.82 9.47 -6.07
C ILE A 370 -15.13 8.68 -4.96
N ASN A 371 -15.35 7.36 -4.87
CA ASN A 371 -14.66 6.50 -3.90
C ASN A 371 -13.15 6.43 -4.16
N VAL A 372 -12.74 6.45 -5.44
CA VAL A 372 -11.31 6.51 -5.78
C VAL A 372 -10.71 7.83 -5.29
N LEU A 373 -11.38 8.95 -5.52
CA LEU A 373 -10.90 10.28 -5.08
C LEU A 373 -10.82 10.36 -3.54
N LEU A 374 -11.84 9.84 -2.82
CA LEU A 374 -11.85 9.75 -1.36
C LEU A 374 -10.77 8.80 -0.83
N GLY A 375 -10.29 7.86 -1.64
CA GLY A 375 -9.22 6.94 -1.28
C GLY A 375 -9.67 5.59 -0.73
N ASP A 376 -10.96 5.29 -0.77
CA ASP A 376 -11.51 3.97 -0.40
C ASP A 376 -11.20 2.93 -1.49
N MET A 377 -11.17 3.35 -2.76
CA MET A 377 -10.95 2.53 -3.93
C MET A 377 -9.72 3.00 -4.74
N SER A 378 -9.37 2.23 -5.73
CA SER A 378 -8.45 2.53 -6.84
C SER A 378 -9.21 2.34 -8.16
N ILE A 379 -8.68 2.88 -9.28
CA ILE A 379 -9.24 2.59 -10.60
C ILE A 379 -9.10 1.09 -10.90
N VAL A 380 -7.92 0.53 -10.64
CA VAL A 380 -7.63 -0.90 -10.87
C VAL A 380 -7.36 -1.61 -9.56
N GLY A 381 -8.04 -2.73 -9.33
CA GLY A 381 -7.91 -3.56 -8.12
C GLY A 381 -8.95 -4.68 -8.06
N PRO A 382 -8.94 -5.51 -7.02
CA PRO A 382 -9.96 -6.51 -6.78
C PRO A 382 -11.36 -5.89 -6.71
N ARG A 383 -12.36 -6.53 -7.31
CA ARG A 383 -13.74 -6.06 -7.22
C ARG A 383 -14.24 -6.12 -5.78
N PRO A 384 -14.81 -5.03 -5.21
CA PRO A 384 -15.32 -5.03 -3.84
C PRO A 384 -16.58 -5.89 -3.70
N HIS A 385 -16.60 -6.79 -2.73
CA HIS A 385 -17.75 -7.65 -2.45
C HIS A 385 -18.64 -7.08 -1.35
N MET A 386 -19.89 -7.55 -1.29
CA MET A 386 -20.82 -7.27 -0.19
C MET A 386 -20.29 -7.88 1.12
N LEU A 387 -20.60 -7.26 2.26
CA LEU A 387 -20.15 -7.75 3.57
C LEU A 387 -20.55 -9.21 3.80
N LYS A 388 -21.78 -9.55 3.47
CA LYS A 388 -22.31 -10.92 3.57
C LYS A 388 -21.50 -11.93 2.73
N HIS A 389 -21.19 -11.58 1.48
CA HIS A 389 -20.36 -12.45 0.63
C HIS A 389 -18.92 -12.60 1.17
N THR A 390 -18.35 -11.54 1.74
CA THR A 390 -17.04 -11.64 2.37
C THR A 390 -17.08 -12.60 3.56
N GLU A 391 -18.12 -12.51 4.38
CA GLU A 391 -18.28 -13.40 5.53
C GLU A 391 -18.47 -14.86 5.12
N GLU A 392 -19.30 -15.13 4.11
CA GLU A 392 -19.57 -16.48 3.60
C GLU A 392 -18.35 -17.08 2.93
N TYR A 393 -17.77 -16.40 1.93
CA TYR A 393 -16.67 -16.95 1.13
C TYR A 393 -15.34 -16.98 1.89
N SER A 394 -15.13 -16.14 2.89
CA SER A 394 -13.93 -16.23 3.72
C SER A 394 -13.83 -17.51 4.55
N LYS A 395 -14.97 -18.17 4.83
CA LYS A 395 -15.04 -19.45 5.54
C LYS A 395 -14.80 -20.65 4.63
N ILE A 396 -15.11 -20.51 3.35
CA ILE A 396 -15.14 -21.63 2.38
C ILE A 396 -13.89 -21.61 1.49
N ILE A 397 -13.45 -20.40 1.05
CA ILE A 397 -12.34 -20.27 0.10
C ILE A 397 -11.07 -19.92 0.83
N ASN A 398 -10.08 -20.78 0.72
CA ASN A 398 -8.74 -20.54 1.24
C ASN A 398 -8.13 -19.28 0.59
N LYS A 399 -7.52 -18.44 1.45
CA LYS A 399 -6.82 -17.20 1.01
C LYS A 399 -7.77 -16.11 0.48
N TYR A 400 -9.08 -16.23 0.66
CA TYR A 400 -10.04 -15.22 0.23
C TYR A 400 -9.68 -13.82 0.74
N MET A 401 -9.27 -13.70 2.01
CA MET A 401 -8.94 -12.43 2.66
C MET A 401 -7.69 -11.73 2.11
N VAL A 402 -6.83 -12.46 1.41
CA VAL A 402 -5.60 -11.91 0.83
C VAL A 402 -5.87 -10.77 -0.16
N ARG A 403 -6.97 -10.84 -0.89
CA ARG A 403 -7.40 -9.78 -1.81
C ARG A 403 -7.61 -8.42 -1.14
N HIS A 404 -7.81 -8.38 0.18
CA HIS A 404 -7.99 -7.15 0.96
C HIS A 404 -6.65 -6.51 1.41
N PHE A 405 -5.49 -7.07 1.03
CA PHE A 405 -4.19 -6.40 1.26
C PHE A 405 -3.97 -5.20 0.35
N ILE A 406 -4.77 -5.06 -0.70
CA ILE A 406 -4.76 -3.90 -1.60
C ILE A 406 -6.16 -3.27 -1.67
N LYS A 407 -6.22 -2.02 -2.19
CA LYS A 407 -7.51 -1.34 -2.38
C LYS A 407 -8.33 -2.04 -3.45
N PRO A 408 -9.67 -2.13 -3.28
CA PRO A 408 -10.56 -2.60 -4.32
C PRO A 408 -10.55 -1.62 -5.51
N GLY A 409 -10.85 -2.14 -6.70
CA GLY A 409 -10.87 -1.39 -7.94
C GLY A 409 -12.26 -1.25 -8.57
N ILE A 410 -12.43 -0.25 -9.44
CA ILE A 410 -13.58 -0.14 -10.35
C ILE A 410 -13.49 -1.28 -11.37
N THR A 411 -12.28 -1.49 -11.92
CA THR A 411 -11.94 -2.64 -12.76
C THR A 411 -10.79 -3.43 -12.16
N GLY A 412 -10.53 -4.63 -12.65
CA GLY A 412 -9.47 -5.49 -12.13
C GLY A 412 -9.11 -6.63 -13.05
N TRP A 413 -7.99 -7.29 -12.75
CA TRP A 413 -7.47 -8.40 -13.54
C TRP A 413 -8.50 -9.53 -13.70
N ALA A 414 -9.14 -9.96 -12.61
CA ALA A 414 -10.19 -10.97 -12.64
C ALA A 414 -11.31 -10.60 -13.63
N GLN A 415 -11.73 -9.33 -13.64
CA GLN A 415 -12.81 -8.87 -14.51
C GLN A 415 -12.43 -8.90 -16.00
N VAL A 416 -11.18 -8.59 -16.35
CA VAL A 416 -10.73 -8.57 -17.75
C VAL A 416 -10.24 -9.92 -18.28
N THR A 417 -10.07 -10.92 -17.38
CA THR A 417 -9.66 -12.30 -17.72
C THR A 417 -10.80 -13.30 -17.70
N GLY A 418 -12.07 -12.85 -17.63
CA GLY A 418 -13.22 -13.72 -17.77
C GLY A 418 -14.00 -14.02 -16.48
N PHE A 419 -13.48 -13.66 -15.30
CA PHE A 419 -14.19 -13.82 -14.03
C PHE A 419 -15.08 -12.60 -13.71
N ARG A 420 -15.89 -12.19 -14.72
CA ARG A 420 -16.85 -11.09 -14.63
C ARG A 420 -18.27 -11.66 -14.53
N GLY A 421 -19.14 -11.03 -13.80
CA GLY A 421 -20.55 -11.41 -13.73
C GLY A 421 -20.95 -12.11 -12.43
N GLU A 422 -22.05 -12.85 -12.49
CA GLU A 422 -22.58 -13.64 -11.41
C GLU A 422 -21.68 -14.82 -11.12
N THR A 423 -21.30 -15.03 -9.88
CA THR A 423 -20.63 -16.23 -9.43
C THR A 423 -21.70 -17.26 -9.08
N ARG A 424 -21.91 -18.23 -9.97
CA ARG A 424 -22.91 -19.27 -9.77
C ARG A 424 -22.36 -20.44 -9.00
N GLU A 425 -21.08 -20.75 -9.22
CA GLU A 425 -20.40 -21.86 -8.60
C GLU A 425 -19.24 -21.38 -7.73
N LEU A 426 -18.84 -22.22 -6.78
CA LEU A 426 -17.73 -21.93 -5.89
C LEU A 426 -16.41 -21.75 -6.67
N GLU A 427 -16.25 -22.54 -7.74
CA GLU A 427 -15.10 -22.53 -8.64
C GLU A 427 -14.90 -21.17 -9.34
N ASP A 428 -15.99 -20.51 -9.75
CA ASP A 428 -15.94 -19.15 -10.33
C ASP A 428 -15.37 -18.15 -9.34
N MET A 429 -15.78 -18.27 -8.07
CA MET A 429 -15.28 -17.38 -7.03
C MET A 429 -13.83 -17.68 -6.68
N GLU A 430 -13.43 -18.95 -6.64
CA GLU A 430 -12.02 -19.33 -6.44
C GLU A 430 -11.14 -18.82 -7.59
N GLY A 431 -11.59 -18.95 -8.83
CA GLY A 431 -10.91 -18.43 -10.01
C GLY A 431 -10.71 -16.91 -9.91
N ARG A 432 -11.75 -16.18 -9.48
CA ARG A 432 -11.67 -14.73 -9.22
C ARG A 432 -10.65 -14.40 -8.14
N VAL A 433 -10.68 -15.09 -7.00
CA VAL A 433 -9.74 -14.88 -5.90
C VAL A 433 -8.29 -15.17 -6.35
N LYS A 434 -8.06 -16.24 -7.11
CA LYS A 434 -6.75 -16.57 -7.68
C LYS A 434 -6.26 -15.46 -8.63
N ALA A 435 -7.11 -14.93 -9.47
CA ALA A 435 -6.78 -13.81 -10.37
C ALA A 435 -6.50 -12.51 -9.61
N ASP A 436 -7.27 -12.19 -8.56
CA ASP A 436 -7.03 -11.03 -7.70
C ASP A 436 -5.69 -11.13 -6.95
N ILE A 437 -5.35 -12.32 -6.45
CA ILE A 437 -4.06 -12.59 -5.79
C ILE A 437 -2.93 -12.46 -6.80
N TRP A 438 -3.09 -13.01 -7.99
CA TRP A 438 -2.08 -12.89 -9.06
C TRP A 438 -1.81 -11.43 -9.39
N TYR A 439 -2.84 -10.61 -9.54
CA TYR A 439 -2.68 -9.17 -9.78
C TYR A 439 -1.91 -8.49 -8.64
N MET A 440 -2.22 -8.81 -7.40
CA MET A 440 -1.53 -8.25 -6.24
C MET A 440 -0.02 -8.58 -6.24
N GLU A 441 0.33 -9.81 -6.63
CA GLU A 441 1.72 -10.30 -6.65
C GLU A 441 2.53 -9.76 -7.85
N HIS A 442 1.86 -9.49 -8.98
CA HIS A 442 2.48 -9.06 -10.24
C HIS A 442 2.22 -7.60 -10.58
N TRP A 443 1.68 -6.82 -9.65
CA TRP A 443 1.35 -5.44 -9.91
C TRP A 443 2.53 -4.65 -10.50
N SER A 444 2.25 -3.93 -11.57
CA SER A 444 3.08 -2.87 -12.14
C SER A 444 2.18 -1.76 -12.68
N PHE A 445 2.72 -0.56 -12.83
CA PHE A 445 1.94 0.56 -13.40
C PHE A 445 1.47 0.25 -14.84
N LEU A 446 2.30 -0.40 -15.64
CA LEU A 446 1.94 -0.82 -17.00
C LEU A 446 0.81 -1.86 -17.01
N LEU A 447 0.75 -2.75 -16.00
CA LEU A 447 -0.34 -3.70 -15.86
C LEU A 447 -1.67 -2.98 -15.57
N ASP A 448 -1.67 -1.92 -14.76
CA ASP A 448 -2.86 -1.10 -14.54
C ASP A 448 -3.36 -0.48 -15.85
N LEU A 449 -2.47 0.14 -16.64
CA LEU A 449 -2.82 0.70 -17.95
C LEU A 449 -3.38 -0.37 -18.91
N TYR A 450 -2.77 -1.55 -18.91
CA TYR A 450 -3.24 -2.67 -19.73
C TYR A 450 -4.64 -3.16 -19.32
N ILE A 451 -4.92 -3.25 -18.02
CA ILE A 451 -6.24 -3.62 -17.50
C ILE A 451 -7.28 -2.57 -17.89
N MET A 452 -6.97 -1.29 -17.77
CA MET A 452 -7.85 -0.20 -18.19
C MET A 452 -8.15 -0.27 -19.70
N TYR A 453 -7.12 -0.46 -20.51
CA TYR A 453 -7.29 -0.67 -21.96
C TYR A 453 -8.20 -1.87 -22.25
N LYS A 454 -7.93 -3.03 -21.66
CA LYS A 454 -8.77 -4.22 -21.83
C LYS A 454 -10.21 -4.00 -21.36
N THR A 455 -10.43 -3.25 -20.29
CA THR A 455 -11.77 -2.91 -19.81
C THR A 455 -12.56 -2.17 -20.87
N VAL A 456 -11.95 -1.15 -21.49
CA VAL A 456 -12.60 -0.37 -22.57
C VAL A 456 -12.89 -1.28 -23.78
N VAL A 457 -11.91 -2.08 -24.20
CA VAL A 457 -12.08 -3.01 -25.33
C VAL A 457 -13.20 -4.04 -25.06
N ASN A 458 -13.28 -4.61 -23.87
CA ASN A 458 -14.32 -5.57 -23.50
C ASN A 458 -15.72 -4.94 -23.49
N VAL A 459 -15.85 -3.69 -23.04
CA VAL A 459 -17.13 -2.94 -23.11
C VAL A 459 -17.53 -2.70 -24.57
N LEU A 460 -16.60 -2.31 -25.45
CA LEU A 460 -16.88 -2.05 -26.86
C LEU A 460 -17.22 -3.32 -27.65
N ARG A 461 -16.58 -4.46 -27.31
CA ARG A 461 -16.81 -5.74 -28.00
C ARG A 461 -18.09 -6.47 -27.56
N LYS A 462 -18.91 -5.86 -26.67
CA LYS A 462 -20.13 -6.48 -26.13
C LYS A 462 -19.88 -7.90 -25.60
N ASP A 463 -18.95 -8.00 -24.65
CA ASP A 463 -18.62 -9.28 -24.02
C ASP A 463 -19.89 -9.95 -23.50
N LYS A 464 -20.18 -11.19 -23.97
CA LYS A 464 -21.41 -11.93 -23.63
C LYS A 464 -21.52 -12.25 -22.13
N GLN A 465 -20.43 -12.04 -21.37
CA GLN A 465 -20.38 -12.22 -19.93
C GLN A 465 -20.68 -10.92 -19.14
N ALA A 466 -20.89 -9.79 -19.80
CA ALA A 466 -21.42 -8.57 -19.18
C ALA A 466 -22.94 -8.67 -19.10
N TYR A 467 -23.49 -8.50 -17.89
CA TYR A 467 -24.94 -8.50 -17.66
C TYR A 467 -25.66 -7.44 -18.47
#